data_7623672cd9823d47d673a76bd1049905
#
_entry.id   7623672cd9823d47d673a76bd1049905
#
_cell.length_a   1.000
_cell.length_b   1.000
_cell.length_c   1.000
_cell.angle_alpha   90.00
_cell.angle_beta   90.00
_cell.angle_gamma   90.00
#
_symmetry.space_group_name_H-M   'P 1'
#
loop_
_entity.id
_entity.type
_entity.pdbx_description
1 polymer ?
#
loop_
_entity_poly.entity_id
_entity_poly.type
_entity_poly.pdbx_seq_one_letter_code
_entity_poly.pdbx_strand_id
1 'polypeptide(L)'
;LPQLSLNASYAHLSDPLSLSFDKYKQPIQAHLGQMGSTIPAPMRPMLAPIFTQMMGRLQPLFAQEWRYQFQEQDIWKVSADLRWVLFAGGKVRVGNKVGQLNHEIAKVESQKTENMLISELAERYFQVQLAQQALQVRQKALQTAEHHYSNAQKLEKNGMVAPVETMQAKKAVTDAQREVLACQKDIELAQTALFGVIGEETNALVTLSSPLFEVAPLQRLDYYQAQAKQNYPAIVQAHLKKELTEQNIKAQQAAYLPDVALIGKKYLWSKNLPLTEPDNWVVGVGLQWNIFNGFSDKNKIAQAKAQREGVELLTAQAEKDVQTLVKKHYTEIEKQREQLQSLQESLEFARELVRVRNQAFSEGLSSSTDVADANLYLASIEIKCYQALFEMDKVLAQLLETCGLSGEYANYMKK
;
A
#
# COMPACT_ATOMS: atom_id res chain seq x y z
N LEU A 1 7.39 -20.28 -19.96
CA LEU A 1 6.22 -20.50 -20.82
C LEU A 1 6.43 -19.81 -22.16
N PRO A 2 5.92 -20.36 -23.26
CA PRO A 2 5.93 -19.69 -24.55
C PRO A 2 5.11 -18.41 -24.49
N GLN A 3 5.61 -17.36 -25.14
CA GLN A 3 4.93 -16.08 -25.30
C GLN A 3 4.60 -15.91 -26.79
N LEU A 4 3.34 -15.63 -27.07
CA LEU A 4 2.86 -15.31 -28.40
C LEU A 4 2.40 -13.85 -28.39
N SER A 5 2.95 -13.04 -29.30
CA SER A 5 2.57 -11.64 -29.46
C SER A 5 2.18 -11.34 -30.90
N LEU A 6 1.22 -10.44 -31.09
CA LEU A 6 0.85 -9.89 -32.37
C LEU A 6 1.46 -8.49 -32.47
N ASN A 7 2.28 -8.28 -33.50
CA ASN A 7 2.94 -7.00 -33.74
C ASN A 7 2.47 -6.41 -35.08
N ALA A 8 1.97 -5.18 -35.04
CA ALA A 8 1.67 -4.40 -36.21
C ALA A 8 2.58 -3.17 -36.24
N SER A 9 3.20 -2.89 -37.35
CA SER A 9 4.02 -1.68 -37.50
C SER A 9 3.92 -1.10 -38.90
N TYR A 10 3.98 0.23 -38.92
CA TYR A 10 4.13 1.06 -40.10
C TYR A 10 5.44 1.82 -39.99
N ALA A 11 6.19 1.90 -41.08
CA ALA A 11 7.38 2.71 -41.19
C ALA A 11 7.35 3.45 -42.54
N HIS A 12 7.69 4.71 -42.49
CA HIS A 12 7.91 5.55 -43.66
C HIS A 12 9.40 5.87 -43.77
N LEU A 13 9.99 5.56 -44.90
CA LEU A 13 11.40 5.86 -45.21
C LEU A 13 11.48 7.19 -45.97
N SER A 14 12.48 8.01 -45.70
CA SER A 14 12.73 9.27 -46.43
C SER A 14 12.94 9.02 -47.92
N ASP A 15 13.61 7.90 -48.25
CA ASP A 15 13.88 7.47 -49.61
C ASP A 15 13.63 5.98 -49.78
N PRO A 16 13.16 5.53 -50.97
CA PRO A 16 13.02 4.12 -51.25
C PRO A 16 14.39 3.45 -51.37
N LEU A 17 14.51 2.25 -50.83
CA LEU A 17 15.77 1.51 -50.98
C LEU A 17 15.91 1.01 -52.39
N SER A 18 16.96 1.45 -53.11
CA SER A 18 17.25 1.08 -54.46
C SER A 18 18.73 0.79 -54.64
N LEU A 19 19.03 -0.15 -55.54
CA LEU A 19 20.38 -0.44 -55.97
C LEU A 19 20.64 0.19 -57.34
N SER A 20 21.62 1.11 -57.43
CA SER A 20 21.99 1.73 -58.68
C SER A 20 23.10 0.93 -59.37
N PHE A 21 22.87 0.60 -60.60
CA PHE A 21 23.85 -0.06 -61.50
C PHE A 21 24.46 0.92 -62.50
N ASP A 22 24.23 2.23 -62.32
CA ASP A 22 24.72 3.29 -63.22
C ASP A 22 26.23 3.28 -63.39
N LYS A 23 26.99 2.89 -62.39
CA LYS A 23 28.46 2.75 -62.44
C LYS A 23 28.94 1.81 -63.51
N TYR A 24 28.09 0.88 -63.98
CA TYR A 24 28.46 -0.08 -65.05
C TYR A 24 28.14 0.43 -66.43
N LYS A 25 27.38 1.50 -66.58
CA LYS A 25 27.03 2.07 -67.91
C LYS A 25 28.27 2.53 -68.70
N GLN A 26 29.14 3.31 -68.10
CA GLN A 26 30.32 3.83 -68.74
C GLN A 26 31.28 2.72 -69.21
N PRO A 27 31.65 1.73 -68.42
CA PRO A 27 32.48 0.62 -68.87
C PRO A 27 31.86 -0.16 -70.00
N ILE A 28 30.53 -0.42 -69.97
CA ILE A 28 29.80 -1.14 -71.03
C ILE A 28 29.78 -0.32 -72.32
N GLN A 29 29.45 0.98 -72.28
CA GLN A 29 29.44 1.87 -73.40
C GLN A 29 30.86 1.98 -74.05
N ALA A 30 31.90 2.13 -73.22
CA ALA A 30 33.25 2.16 -73.68
C ALA A 30 33.65 0.86 -74.40
N HIS A 31 33.29 -0.28 -73.83
CA HIS A 31 33.60 -1.60 -74.44
C HIS A 31 32.84 -1.77 -75.75
N LEU A 32 31.57 -1.44 -75.80
CA LEU A 32 30.81 -1.46 -77.04
C LEU A 32 31.36 -0.50 -78.07
N GLY A 33 31.82 0.70 -77.71
CA GLY A 33 32.48 1.66 -78.60
C GLY A 33 33.80 1.11 -79.14
N GLN A 34 34.59 0.43 -78.32
CA GLN A 34 35.82 -0.24 -78.77
C GLN A 34 35.53 -1.37 -79.81
N MET A 35 34.48 -2.16 -79.56
CA MET A 35 34.05 -3.20 -80.54
C MET A 35 33.74 -2.60 -81.89
N GLY A 36 33.10 -1.42 -81.95
CA GLY A 36 32.85 -0.69 -83.22
C GLY A 36 34.13 -0.25 -83.94
N SER A 37 35.14 0.18 -83.17
CA SER A 37 36.42 0.61 -83.71
C SER A 37 37.34 -0.57 -84.19
N THR A 38 37.09 -1.75 -83.68
CA THR A 38 37.87 -2.95 -83.98
C THR A 38 37.37 -3.66 -85.28
N ILE A 39 36.35 -3.12 -85.95
CA ILE A 39 35.83 -3.71 -87.20
C ILE A 39 36.92 -3.60 -88.29
N PRO A 40 37.37 -4.75 -88.89
CA PRO A 40 38.39 -4.74 -89.92
C PRO A 40 38.00 -3.90 -91.14
N ALA A 41 38.96 -3.18 -91.70
CA ALA A 41 38.74 -2.24 -92.82
C ALA A 41 37.90 -2.77 -93.99
N PRO A 42 38.07 -4.06 -94.45
CA PRO A 42 37.27 -4.57 -95.54
C PRO A 42 35.79 -4.84 -95.23
N MET A 43 35.49 -4.97 -93.89
CA MET A 43 34.08 -5.26 -93.43
C MET A 43 33.36 -4.05 -92.93
N ARG A 44 34.03 -2.86 -92.82
CA ARG A 44 33.47 -1.63 -92.29
C ARG A 44 32.23 -1.15 -93.08
N PRO A 45 32.21 -1.10 -94.49
CA PRO A 45 31.03 -0.61 -95.19
C PRO A 45 29.77 -1.42 -94.95
N MET A 46 29.92 -2.71 -94.62
CA MET A 46 28.80 -3.58 -94.38
C MET A 46 28.36 -3.60 -92.93
N LEU A 47 29.31 -3.58 -91.94
CA LEU A 47 29.01 -3.73 -90.53
C LEU A 47 28.83 -2.41 -89.80
N ALA A 48 29.44 -1.26 -90.26
CA ALA A 48 29.29 0.02 -89.57
C ALA A 48 27.86 0.51 -89.49
N PRO A 49 27.05 0.43 -90.57
CA PRO A 49 25.63 0.83 -90.48
C PRO A 49 24.83 0.03 -89.47
N ILE A 50 25.08 -1.30 -89.42
CA ILE A 50 24.42 -2.21 -88.49
C ILE A 50 24.80 -1.85 -87.06
N PHE A 51 26.11 -1.62 -86.87
CA PHE A 51 26.61 -1.25 -85.53
C PHE A 51 26.08 0.13 -85.08
N THR A 52 25.99 1.12 -85.99
CA THR A 52 25.40 2.42 -85.69
C THR A 52 23.91 2.31 -85.37
N GLN A 53 23.18 1.49 -86.11
CA GLN A 53 21.77 1.26 -85.81
C GLN A 53 21.58 0.53 -84.47
N MET A 54 22.45 -0.44 -84.18
CA MET A 54 22.44 -1.16 -82.88
C MET A 54 22.73 -0.16 -81.71
N MET A 55 23.78 0.66 -81.84
CA MET A 55 24.13 1.68 -80.87
C MET A 55 23.01 2.68 -80.67
N GLY A 56 22.36 3.11 -81.76
CA GLY A 56 21.18 4.02 -81.70
C GLY A 56 20.01 3.40 -80.94
N ARG A 57 19.80 2.09 -81.05
CA ARG A 57 18.77 1.34 -80.30
C ARG A 57 19.15 1.14 -78.83
N LEU A 58 20.41 1.07 -78.50
CA LEU A 58 20.91 0.91 -77.13
C LEU A 58 21.00 2.24 -76.37
N GLN A 59 21.13 3.36 -77.10
CA GLN A 59 21.28 4.69 -76.48
C GLN A 59 20.15 5.06 -75.49
N PRO A 60 18.86 4.76 -75.78
CA PRO A 60 17.79 5.03 -74.79
C PRO A 60 17.94 4.21 -73.53
N LEU A 61 18.46 2.96 -73.61
CA LEU A 61 18.70 2.13 -72.42
C LEU A 61 19.81 2.70 -71.53
N PHE A 62 20.85 3.30 -72.12
CA PHE A 62 21.91 3.96 -71.34
C PHE A 62 21.51 5.35 -70.82
N ALA A 63 20.50 5.96 -71.44
CA ALA A 63 19.94 7.25 -70.96
C ALA A 63 19.04 7.08 -69.72
N GLN A 64 18.42 5.91 -69.55
CA GLN A 64 17.60 5.61 -68.38
C GLN A 64 18.49 5.31 -67.18
N GLU A 65 18.07 5.68 -65.99
CA GLU A 65 18.72 5.25 -64.75
C GLU A 65 18.59 3.75 -64.55
N TRP A 66 19.73 3.05 -64.36
CA TRP A 66 19.76 1.63 -64.01
C TRP A 66 19.61 1.50 -62.51
N ARG A 67 18.41 1.76 -62.02
CA ARG A 67 18.07 1.69 -60.60
C ARG A 67 16.99 0.60 -60.41
N TYR A 68 17.33 -0.37 -59.64
CA TYR A 68 16.34 -1.38 -59.21
C TYR A 68 15.86 -1.02 -57.82
N GLN A 69 14.60 -0.59 -57.69
CA GLN A 69 13.97 -0.33 -56.45
C GLN A 69 13.40 -1.64 -55.88
N PHE A 70 13.87 -2.03 -54.73
CA PHE A 70 13.45 -3.29 -54.11
C PHE A 70 12.63 -3.05 -52.81
N GLN A 71 12.47 -1.76 -52.39
CA GLN A 71 11.63 -1.42 -51.28
C GLN A 71 11.03 -0.04 -51.49
N GLU A 72 9.74 0.07 -51.26
CA GLU A 72 9.02 1.36 -51.27
C GLU A 72 9.19 2.11 -49.96
N GLN A 73 8.77 3.37 -49.93
CA GLN A 73 8.88 4.25 -48.78
C GLN A 73 7.96 3.79 -47.63
N ASP A 74 6.75 3.33 -47.94
CA ASP A 74 5.73 2.93 -46.99
C ASP A 74 5.74 1.42 -46.75
N ILE A 75 6.12 1.01 -45.55
CA ILE A 75 6.23 -0.39 -45.17
C ILE A 75 5.19 -0.70 -44.08
N TRP A 76 4.36 -1.65 -44.37
CA TRP A 76 3.40 -2.17 -43.39
C TRP A 76 3.69 -3.63 -43.12
N LYS A 77 3.62 -4.02 -41.84
CA LYS A 77 3.74 -5.42 -41.48
C LYS A 77 2.89 -5.77 -40.26
N VAL A 78 2.27 -6.93 -40.30
CA VAL A 78 1.60 -7.58 -39.17
C VAL A 78 2.23 -8.94 -39.03
N SER A 79 2.75 -9.27 -37.84
CA SER A 79 3.40 -10.56 -37.58
C SER A 79 2.93 -11.15 -36.26
N ALA A 80 2.86 -12.45 -36.18
CA ALA A 80 2.76 -13.23 -34.97
C ALA A 80 4.17 -13.70 -34.58
N ASP A 81 4.61 -13.28 -33.38
CA ASP A 81 5.93 -13.60 -32.88
C ASP A 81 5.82 -14.56 -31.69
N LEU A 82 6.46 -15.70 -31.78
CA LEU A 82 6.59 -16.70 -30.74
C LEU A 82 7.98 -16.57 -30.10
N ARG A 83 8.03 -16.44 -28.79
CA ARG A 83 9.27 -16.55 -28.02
C ARG A 83 9.10 -17.57 -26.92
N TRP A 84 9.90 -18.60 -26.92
CA TRP A 84 9.91 -19.62 -25.88
C TRP A 84 11.32 -19.77 -25.32
N VAL A 85 11.51 -19.32 -24.07
CA VAL A 85 12.75 -19.50 -23.35
C VAL A 85 12.87 -20.97 -22.95
N LEU A 86 13.80 -21.69 -23.57
CA LEU A 86 14.07 -23.11 -23.31
C LEU A 86 14.99 -23.28 -22.11
N PHE A 87 15.99 -22.40 -22.00
CA PHE A 87 16.93 -22.37 -20.90
C PHE A 87 17.40 -20.95 -20.66
N ALA A 88 17.45 -20.50 -19.39
CA ALA A 88 17.96 -19.20 -18.98
C ALA A 88 18.66 -19.28 -17.62
N GLY A 89 19.51 -20.25 -17.43
CA GLY A 89 20.28 -20.39 -16.19
C GLY A 89 19.43 -20.50 -14.91
N GLY A 90 18.13 -20.86 -15.02
CA GLY A 90 17.21 -20.90 -13.90
C GLY A 90 16.42 -19.61 -13.66
N LYS A 91 16.64 -18.52 -14.41
CA LYS A 91 15.92 -17.22 -14.27
C LYS A 91 14.41 -17.39 -14.32
N VAL A 92 13.87 -18.30 -15.17
CA VAL A 92 12.41 -18.55 -15.26
C VAL A 92 11.85 -19.11 -13.95
N ARG A 93 12.57 -20.07 -13.33
CA ARG A 93 12.16 -20.64 -12.03
C ARG A 93 12.23 -19.59 -10.93
N VAL A 94 13.29 -18.78 -10.91
CA VAL A 94 13.44 -17.65 -9.98
C VAL A 94 12.31 -16.65 -10.17
N GLY A 95 12.01 -16.26 -11.42
CA GLY A 95 10.91 -15.33 -11.72
C GLY A 95 9.55 -15.84 -11.22
N ASN A 96 9.24 -17.12 -11.41
CA ASN A 96 8.01 -17.74 -10.89
C ASN A 96 7.98 -17.73 -9.35
N LYS A 97 9.11 -18.06 -8.69
CA LYS A 97 9.19 -18.02 -7.21
C LYS A 97 9.04 -16.59 -6.69
N VAL A 98 9.65 -15.59 -7.33
CA VAL A 98 9.47 -14.17 -7.02
C VAL A 98 8.00 -13.75 -7.16
N GLY A 99 7.32 -14.20 -8.24
CA GLY A 99 5.89 -13.95 -8.42
C GLY A 99 5.04 -14.54 -7.29
N GLN A 100 5.34 -15.77 -6.85
CA GLN A 100 4.68 -16.41 -5.71
C GLN A 100 4.93 -15.64 -4.40
N LEU A 101 6.18 -15.25 -4.13
CA LEU A 101 6.53 -14.49 -2.92
C LEU A 101 5.84 -13.12 -2.90
N ASN A 102 5.76 -12.43 -4.02
CA ASN A 102 5.03 -11.16 -4.12
C ASN A 102 3.54 -11.33 -3.88
N HIS A 103 2.94 -12.43 -4.35
CA HIS A 103 1.55 -12.77 -4.05
C HIS A 103 1.33 -12.99 -2.54
N GLU A 104 2.21 -13.75 -1.88
CA GLU A 104 2.14 -13.97 -0.43
C GLU A 104 2.33 -12.65 0.35
N ILE A 105 3.26 -11.78 -0.07
CA ILE A 105 3.44 -10.46 0.54
C ILE A 105 2.16 -9.63 0.43
N ALA A 106 1.51 -9.61 -0.74
CA ALA A 106 0.25 -8.89 -0.94
C ALA A 106 -0.88 -9.44 -0.07
N LYS A 107 -0.94 -10.78 0.10
CA LYS A 107 -1.90 -11.44 0.99
C LYS A 107 -1.69 -11.06 2.46
N VAL A 108 -0.44 -11.05 2.93
CA VAL A 108 -0.08 -10.61 4.28
C VAL A 108 -0.40 -9.13 4.50
N GLU A 109 -0.21 -8.26 3.47
CA GLU A 109 -0.58 -6.85 3.55
C GLU A 109 -2.10 -6.65 3.65
N SER A 110 -2.89 -7.47 2.93
CA SER A 110 -4.35 -7.47 3.06
C SER A 110 -4.78 -7.85 4.48
N GLN A 111 -4.18 -8.89 5.05
CA GLN A 111 -4.48 -9.33 6.42
C GLN A 111 -4.06 -8.30 7.46
N LYS A 112 -2.93 -7.62 7.26
CA LYS A 112 -2.50 -6.50 8.10
C LYS A 112 -3.54 -5.38 8.10
N THR A 113 -4.03 -5.02 6.92
CA THR A 113 -5.06 -3.97 6.78
C THR A 113 -6.36 -4.38 7.47
N GLU A 114 -6.79 -5.63 7.34
CA GLU A 114 -7.96 -6.16 8.03
C GLU A 114 -7.80 -6.09 9.56
N ASN A 115 -6.68 -6.56 10.10
CA ASN A 115 -6.40 -6.51 11.55
C ASN A 115 -6.37 -5.06 12.07
N MET A 116 -5.75 -4.15 11.32
CA MET A 116 -5.71 -2.72 11.65
C MET A 116 -7.13 -2.10 11.66
N LEU A 117 -7.96 -2.44 10.68
CA LEU A 117 -9.35 -1.95 10.62
C LEU A 117 -10.17 -2.47 11.81
N ILE A 118 -9.99 -3.72 12.24
CA ILE A 118 -10.64 -4.27 13.44
C ILE A 118 -10.22 -3.49 14.69
N SER A 119 -8.93 -3.22 14.84
CA SER A 119 -8.39 -2.47 15.97
C SER A 119 -8.90 -1.02 15.98
N GLU A 120 -8.89 -0.37 14.82
CA GLU A 120 -9.42 0.99 14.68
C GLU A 120 -10.93 1.05 14.94
N LEU A 121 -11.69 0.09 14.42
CA LEU A 121 -13.13 -0.01 14.67
C LEU A 121 -13.43 -0.15 16.17
N ALA A 122 -12.69 -1.01 16.87
CA ALA A 122 -12.83 -1.18 18.32
C ALA A 122 -12.54 0.14 19.06
N GLU A 123 -11.45 0.83 18.71
CA GLU A 123 -11.10 2.12 19.30
C GLU A 123 -12.21 3.16 19.09
N ARG A 124 -12.71 3.33 17.84
CA ARG A 124 -13.78 4.29 17.53
C ARG A 124 -15.10 3.94 18.21
N TYR A 125 -15.44 2.65 18.25
CA TYR A 125 -16.64 2.17 18.93
C TYR A 125 -16.62 2.52 20.42
N PHE A 126 -15.55 2.18 21.12
CA PHE A 126 -15.42 2.44 22.55
C PHE A 126 -15.17 3.91 22.87
N GLN A 127 -14.64 4.70 21.94
CA GLN A 127 -14.60 6.16 22.04
C GLN A 127 -16.00 6.77 22.14
N VAL A 128 -16.95 6.29 21.31
CA VAL A 128 -18.36 6.74 21.40
C VAL A 128 -18.98 6.32 22.73
N GLN A 129 -18.70 5.08 23.19
CA GLN A 129 -19.17 4.61 24.50
C GLN A 129 -18.64 5.49 25.64
N LEU A 130 -17.34 5.83 25.63
CA LEU A 130 -16.75 6.73 26.62
C LEU A 130 -17.45 8.09 26.63
N ALA A 131 -17.67 8.69 25.45
CA ALA A 131 -18.36 9.98 25.34
C ALA A 131 -19.80 9.91 25.84
N GLN A 132 -20.55 8.83 25.59
CA GLN A 132 -21.89 8.61 26.10
C GLN A 132 -21.91 8.44 27.62
N GLN A 133 -20.97 7.70 28.22
CA GLN A 133 -20.85 7.56 29.67
C GLN A 133 -20.47 8.90 30.33
N ALA A 134 -19.57 9.67 29.73
CA ALA A 134 -19.23 11.00 30.20
C ALA A 134 -20.43 11.94 30.20
N LEU A 135 -21.28 11.89 29.15
CA LEU A 135 -22.51 12.67 29.10
C LEU A 135 -23.47 12.29 30.25
N GLN A 136 -23.66 10.97 30.51
CA GLN A 136 -24.49 10.53 31.63
C GLN A 136 -23.98 11.04 32.98
N VAL A 137 -22.67 10.99 33.23
CA VAL A 137 -22.06 11.52 34.44
C VAL A 137 -22.30 13.02 34.53
N ARG A 138 -22.10 13.80 33.48
CA ARG A 138 -22.32 15.27 33.47
C ARG A 138 -23.79 15.63 33.62
N GLN A 139 -24.72 14.89 33.04
CA GLN A 139 -26.16 15.09 33.24
C GLN A 139 -26.56 14.87 34.72
N LYS A 140 -26.04 13.83 35.35
CA LYS A 140 -26.26 13.56 36.77
C LYS A 140 -25.68 14.68 37.65
N ALA A 141 -24.47 15.16 37.33
CA ALA A 141 -23.86 16.30 38.01
C ALA A 141 -24.71 17.59 37.88
N LEU A 142 -25.25 17.86 36.66
CA LEU A 142 -26.17 18.94 36.41
C LEU A 142 -27.42 18.84 37.27
N GLN A 143 -28.08 17.68 37.27
CA GLN A 143 -29.27 17.45 38.10
C GLN A 143 -28.97 17.67 39.58
N THR A 144 -27.81 17.24 40.08
CA THR A 144 -27.37 17.47 41.46
C THR A 144 -27.14 18.96 41.74
N ALA A 145 -26.53 19.68 40.82
CA ALA A 145 -26.32 21.16 40.97
C ALA A 145 -27.66 21.92 40.97
N GLU A 146 -28.62 21.56 40.12
CA GLU A 146 -29.97 22.15 40.09
C GLU A 146 -30.72 21.90 41.41
N HIS A 147 -30.63 20.69 41.94
CA HIS A 147 -31.24 20.35 43.23
C HIS A 147 -30.60 21.17 44.36
N HIS A 148 -29.26 21.30 44.39
CA HIS A 148 -28.55 22.14 45.36
C HIS A 148 -28.95 23.60 45.22
N TYR A 149 -29.04 24.16 44.00
CA TYR A 149 -29.49 25.53 43.78
C TYR A 149 -30.91 25.78 44.32
N SER A 150 -31.86 24.83 44.06
CA SER A 150 -33.21 24.89 44.60
C SER A 150 -33.23 24.90 46.14
N ASN A 151 -32.36 24.09 46.79
CA ASN A 151 -32.22 24.07 48.24
C ASN A 151 -31.64 25.39 48.79
N ALA A 152 -30.58 25.92 48.17
CA ALA A 152 -30.00 27.23 48.53
C ALA A 152 -31.04 28.36 48.47
N GLN A 153 -31.89 28.41 47.43
CA GLN A 153 -32.98 29.37 47.32
C GLN A 153 -33.98 29.29 48.48
N LYS A 154 -34.33 28.06 48.91
CA LYS A 154 -35.24 27.86 50.05
C LYS A 154 -34.61 28.33 51.36
N LEU A 155 -33.35 28.02 51.58
CA LEU A 155 -32.63 28.43 52.79
C LEU A 155 -32.42 29.94 52.83
N GLU A 156 -32.11 30.59 51.70
CA GLU A 156 -32.00 32.06 51.60
C GLU A 156 -33.34 32.74 51.94
N LYS A 157 -34.46 32.25 51.38
CA LYS A 157 -35.80 32.79 51.73
C LYS A 157 -36.13 32.70 53.21
N ASN A 158 -35.58 31.68 53.90
CA ASN A 158 -35.74 31.53 55.34
C ASN A 158 -34.65 32.27 56.17
N GLY A 159 -33.77 33.03 55.51
CA GLY A 159 -32.66 33.75 56.17
C GLY A 159 -31.56 32.87 56.75
N MET A 160 -31.50 31.60 56.34
CA MET A 160 -30.54 30.60 56.87
C MET A 160 -29.18 30.65 56.14
N VAL A 161 -29.13 31.16 54.90
CA VAL A 161 -27.90 31.35 54.13
C VAL A 161 -27.85 32.72 53.49
N ALA A 162 -26.64 33.21 53.18
CA ALA A 162 -26.46 34.52 52.54
C ALA A 162 -26.80 34.44 51.02
N PRO A 163 -27.25 35.54 50.38
CA PRO A 163 -27.56 35.58 48.96
C PRO A 163 -26.40 35.14 48.06
N VAL A 164 -25.16 35.35 48.50
CA VAL A 164 -23.96 34.88 47.74
C VAL A 164 -23.92 33.39 47.56
N GLU A 165 -24.43 32.58 48.50
CA GLU A 165 -24.48 31.12 48.42
C GLU A 165 -25.41 30.67 47.29
N THR A 166 -26.57 31.32 47.15
CA THR A 166 -27.50 31.06 46.04
C THR A 166 -26.90 31.47 44.69
N MET A 167 -26.14 32.59 44.66
CA MET A 167 -25.43 32.98 43.41
C MET A 167 -24.36 31.97 43.02
N GLN A 168 -23.61 31.45 43.99
CA GLN A 168 -22.59 30.40 43.75
C GLN A 168 -23.23 29.09 43.27
N ALA A 169 -24.34 28.67 43.90
CA ALA A 169 -25.09 27.50 43.45
C ALA A 169 -25.63 27.69 42.03
N LYS A 170 -26.14 28.88 41.67
CA LYS A 170 -26.56 29.19 40.30
C LYS A 170 -25.41 29.12 39.30
N LYS A 171 -24.23 29.64 39.67
CA LYS A 171 -23.02 29.55 38.84
C LYS A 171 -22.67 28.08 38.58
N ALA A 172 -22.72 27.19 39.59
CA ALA A 172 -22.44 25.77 39.45
C ALA A 172 -23.40 25.09 38.45
N VAL A 173 -24.69 25.46 38.46
CA VAL A 173 -25.66 24.96 37.43
C VAL A 173 -25.23 25.40 36.03
N THR A 174 -24.88 26.68 35.83
CA THR A 174 -24.48 27.21 34.52
C THR A 174 -23.22 26.52 34.01
N ASP A 175 -22.25 26.29 34.90
CA ASP A 175 -21.02 25.57 34.57
C ASP A 175 -21.33 24.09 34.17
N ALA A 176 -22.18 23.39 34.92
CA ALA A 176 -22.60 22.03 34.61
C ALA A 176 -23.37 21.91 33.27
N GLN A 177 -24.24 22.90 32.97
CA GLN A 177 -24.93 22.97 31.67
C GLN A 177 -23.95 23.05 30.49
N ARG A 178 -22.92 23.89 30.65
CA ARG A 178 -21.86 24.03 29.62
C ARG A 178 -21.11 22.73 29.41
N GLU A 179 -20.79 21.99 30.49
CA GLU A 179 -20.13 20.68 30.40
C GLU A 179 -21.02 19.63 29.68
N VAL A 180 -22.32 19.62 29.92
CA VAL A 180 -23.28 18.77 29.24
C VAL A 180 -23.28 19.06 27.71
N LEU A 181 -23.35 20.34 27.34
CA LEU A 181 -23.30 20.75 25.93
C LEU A 181 -21.99 20.33 25.23
N ALA A 182 -20.85 20.49 25.95
CA ALA A 182 -19.55 20.02 25.42
C ALA A 182 -19.55 18.53 25.16
N CYS A 183 -19.99 17.70 26.13
CA CYS A 183 -20.07 16.24 25.94
C CYS A 183 -21.03 15.82 24.82
N GLN A 184 -22.10 16.54 24.56
CA GLN A 184 -22.98 16.28 23.41
C GLN A 184 -22.23 16.47 22.08
N LYS A 185 -21.39 17.50 21.98
CA LYS A 185 -20.55 17.72 20.80
C LYS A 185 -19.42 16.67 20.67
N ASP A 186 -18.87 16.22 21.78
CA ASP A 186 -17.87 15.14 21.78
C ASP A 186 -18.48 13.82 21.25
N ILE A 187 -19.76 13.52 21.56
CA ILE A 187 -20.48 12.36 21.01
C ILE A 187 -20.65 12.52 19.49
N GLU A 188 -21.08 13.69 19.00
CA GLU A 188 -21.23 13.93 17.56
C GLU A 188 -19.90 13.71 16.82
N LEU A 189 -18.80 14.20 17.36
CA LEU A 189 -17.46 14.01 16.79
C LEU A 189 -17.01 12.54 16.82
N ALA A 190 -17.22 11.86 17.94
CA ALA A 190 -16.86 10.45 18.09
C ALA A 190 -17.69 9.56 17.12
N GLN A 191 -18.98 9.83 16.97
CA GLN A 191 -19.85 9.12 16.02
C GLN A 191 -19.42 9.37 14.57
N THR A 192 -19.10 10.62 14.21
CA THR A 192 -18.57 10.94 12.88
C THR A 192 -17.31 10.14 12.57
N ALA A 193 -16.40 10.02 13.55
CA ALA A 193 -15.18 9.21 13.38
C ALA A 193 -15.48 7.71 13.23
N LEU A 194 -16.45 7.18 13.97
CA LEU A 194 -16.89 5.79 13.85
C LEU A 194 -17.50 5.50 12.46
N PHE A 195 -18.39 6.37 11.99
CA PHE A 195 -19.01 6.22 10.66
C PHE A 195 -17.98 6.31 9.53
N GLY A 196 -16.95 7.15 9.69
CA GLY A 196 -15.84 7.21 8.74
C GLY A 196 -15.10 5.87 8.57
N VAL A 197 -14.97 5.08 9.63
CA VAL A 197 -14.36 3.73 9.56
C VAL A 197 -15.34 2.70 8.97
N ILE A 198 -16.63 2.80 9.30
CA ILE A 198 -17.66 1.87 8.79
C ILE A 198 -18.00 2.17 7.31
N GLY A 199 -17.71 3.40 6.84
CA GLY A 199 -18.02 3.81 5.46
C GLY A 199 -19.48 4.22 5.27
N GLU A 200 -20.19 4.61 6.34
CA GLU A 200 -21.56 5.08 6.29
C GLU A 200 -21.65 6.60 6.55
N GLU A 201 -22.47 7.28 5.75
CA GLU A 201 -22.79 8.70 5.91
C GLU A 201 -24.11 8.88 6.67
N THR A 202 -24.18 8.49 7.92
CA THR A 202 -25.40 8.69 8.69
C THR A 202 -25.19 9.68 9.84
N ASN A 203 -26.12 10.63 9.98
CA ASN A 203 -26.16 11.59 11.09
C ASN A 203 -27.09 11.12 12.23
N ALA A 204 -27.51 9.85 12.22
CA ALA A 204 -28.38 9.32 13.27
C ALA A 204 -27.57 9.05 14.54
N LEU A 205 -28.15 9.41 15.70
CA LEU A 205 -27.62 9.00 17.00
C LEU A 205 -27.68 7.48 17.09
N VAL A 206 -26.54 6.84 17.19
CA VAL A 206 -26.45 5.38 17.32
C VAL A 206 -26.33 5.01 18.79
N THR A 207 -27.18 4.10 19.22
CA THR A 207 -27.05 3.46 20.53
C THR A 207 -26.20 2.20 20.37
N LEU A 208 -25.04 2.21 20.98
CA LEU A 208 -24.11 1.08 20.95
C LEU A 208 -24.55 0.00 21.94
N SER A 209 -24.47 -1.25 21.55
CA SER A 209 -24.97 -2.39 22.34
C SER A 209 -23.95 -2.90 23.38
N SER A 210 -22.66 -2.78 23.10
CA SER A 210 -21.60 -3.29 23.98
C SER A 210 -21.06 -2.18 24.87
N PRO A 211 -21.16 -2.27 26.20
CA PRO A 211 -20.58 -1.28 27.12
C PRO A 211 -19.05 -1.38 27.15
N LEU A 212 -18.41 -0.35 27.72
CA LEU A 212 -17.03 -0.46 28.17
C LEU A 212 -16.91 -1.59 29.20
N PHE A 213 -15.85 -2.37 29.13
CA PHE A 213 -15.69 -3.56 29.96
C PHE A 213 -14.31 -3.65 30.63
N GLU A 214 -14.24 -4.37 31.73
CA GLU A 214 -12.96 -4.78 32.30
C GLU A 214 -12.44 -5.99 31.54
N VAL A 215 -11.25 -5.88 30.97
CA VAL A 215 -10.60 -6.95 30.21
C VAL A 215 -10.42 -8.19 31.11
N ALA A 216 -10.84 -9.35 30.64
CA ALA A 216 -10.62 -10.62 31.31
C ALA A 216 -9.12 -10.86 31.60
N PRO A 217 -8.76 -11.70 32.58
CA PRO A 217 -7.35 -12.00 32.87
C PRO A 217 -6.61 -12.44 31.59
N LEU A 218 -5.50 -11.76 31.31
CA LEU A 218 -4.67 -12.07 30.16
C LEU A 218 -3.92 -13.41 30.38
N GLN A 219 -3.59 -14.07 29.26
CA GLN A 219 -2.59 -15.13 29.26
C GLN A 219 -1.21 -14.57 29.64
N ARG A 220 -0.23 -15.47 29.89
CA ARG A 220 1.13 -15.03 30.19
C ARG A 220 1.74 -14.23 29.03
N LEU A 221 2.59 -13.28 29.34
CA LEU A 221 3.30 -12.44 28.38
C LEU A 221 4.01 -13.27 27.27
N ASP A 222 4.64 -14.39 27.68
CA ASP A 222 5.37 -15.28 26.75
C ASP A 222 4.46 -15.83 25.64
N TYR A 223 3.17 -16.08 25.94
CA TYR A 223 2.19 -16.52 24.96
C TYR A 223 2.00 -15.47 23.85
N TYR A 224 1.75 -14.22 24.21
CA TYR A 224 1.55 -13.14 23.24
C TYR A 224 2.81 -12.83 22.43
N GLN A 225 3.98 -12.90 23.07
CA GLN A 225 5.27 -12.74 22.38
C GLN A 225 5.50 -13.83 21.34
N ALA A 226 5.14 -15.09 21.66
CA ALA A 226 5.24 -16.19 20.71
C ALA A 226 4.27 -16.04 19.53
N GLN A 227 3.01 -15.66 19.80
CA GLN A 227 2.02 -15.40 18.77
C GLN A 227 2.44 -14.26 17.84
N ALA A 228 2.90 -13.14 18.41
CA ALA A 228 3.35 -12.00 17.64
C ALA A 228 4.55 -12.34 16.74
N LYS A 229 5.51 -13.13 17.25
CA LYS A 229 6.66 -13.56 16.44
C LYS A 229 6.25 -14.40 15.22
N GLN A 230 5.18 -15.17 15.31
CA GLN A 230 4.70 -16.04 14.22
C GLN A 230 3.74 -15.33 13.28
N ASN A 231 2.84 -14.49 13.81
CA ASN A 231 1.67 -14.01 13.08
C ASN A 231 1.71 -12.52 12.76
N TYR A 232 2.59 -11.74 13.42
CA TYR A 232 2.62 -10.30 13.13
C TYR A 232 3.00 -10.02 11.67
N PRO A 233 2.12 -9.37 10.90
CA PRO A 233 2.30 -9.22 9.47
C PRO A 233 3.64 -8.61 9.05
N ALA A 234 4.16 -7.65 9.83
CA ALA A 234 5.45 -7.04 9.51
C ALA A 234 6.63 -8.02 9.63
N ILE A 235 6.59 -8.96 10.57
CA ILE A 235 7.62 -10.03 10.71
C ILE A 235 7.49 -11.02 9.56
N VAL A 236 6.26 -11.46 9.25
CA VAL A 236 6.01 -12.38 8.13
C VAL A 236 6.49 -11.77 6.81
N GLN A 237 6.19 -10.49 6.57
CA GLN A 237 6.71 -9.76 5.41
C GLN A 237 8.24 -9.65 5.40
N ALA A 238 8.88 -9.44 6.55
CA ALA A 238 10.33 -9.37 6.64
C ALA A 238 10.99 -10.71 6.23
N HIS A 239 10.41 -11.84 6.67
CA HIS A 239 10.87 -13.17 6.24
C HIS A 239 10.65 -13.41 4.74
N LEU A 240 9.50 -13.04 4.16
CA LEU A 240 9.25 -13.12 2.73
C LEU A 240 10.20 -12.23 1.92
N LYS A 241 10.51 -11.03 2.41
CA LYS A 241 11.53 -10.14 1.80
C LYS A 241 12.92 -10.74 1.86
N LYS A 242 13.30 -11.44 2.95
CA LYS A 242 14.55 -12.19 3.03
C LYS A 242 14.62 -13.26 1.94
N GLU A 243 13.54 -14.05 1.74
CA GLU A 243 13.48 -15.01 0.64
C GLU A 243 13.62 -14.35 -0.74
N LEU A 244 13.00 -13.17 -0.95
CA LEU A 244 13.16 -12.40 -2.19
C LEU A 244 14.62 -12.04 -2.46
N THR A 245 15.38 -11.62 -1.44
CA THR A 245 16.80 -11.32 -1.61
C THR A 245 17.63 -12.57 -1.95
N GLU A 246 17.27 -13.73 -1.44
CA GLU A 246 17.88 -15.01 -1.83
C GLU A 246 17.59 -15.36 -3.29
N GLN A 247 16.34 -15.14 -3.75
CA GLN A 247 16.01 -15.32 -5.16
C GLN A 247 16.77 -14.32 -6.05
N ASN A 248 16.96 -13.08 -5.60
CA ASN A 248 17.78 -12.09 -6.32
C ASN A 248 19.22 -12.57 -6.49
N ILE A 249 19.84 -13.13 -5.44
CA ILE A 249 21.20 -13.72 -5.56
C ILE A 249 21.23 -14.79 -6.65
N LYS A 250 20.23 -15.71 -6.65
CA LYS A 250 20.13 -16.77 -7.68
C LYS A 250 19.92 -16.18 -9.07
N ALA A 251 19.14 -15.11 -9.20
CA ALA A 251 18.94 -14.40 -10.48
C ALA A 251 20.24 -13.81 -11.01
N GLN A 252 21.05 -13.17 -10.13
CA GLN A 252 22.35 -12.63 -10.52
C GLN A 252 23.38 -13.75 -10.87
N GLN A 253 23.36 -14.85 -10.16
CA GLN A 253 24.19 -16.02 -10.47
C GLN A 253 23.84 -16.65 -11.82
N ALA A 254 22.56 -16.63 -12.21
CA ALA A 254 22.10 -17.13 -13.49
C ALA A 254 22.63 -16.34 -14.69
N ALA A 255 23.16 -15.11 -14.48
CA ALA A 255 23.80 -14.32 -15.52
C ALA A 255 25.10 -14.95 -16.07
N TYR A 256 25.74 -15.86 -15.32
CA TYR A 256 26.90 -16.61 -15.79
C TYR A 256 26.56 -17.76 -16.75
N LEU A 257 25.29 -18.10 -16.87
CA LEU A 257 24.81 -19.19 -17.71
C LEU A 257 24.22 -18.65 -19.03
N PRO A 258 24.29 -19.43 -20.14
CA PRO A 258 23.72 -19.00 -21.40
C PRO A 258 22.18 -18.93 -21.34
N ASP A 259 21.62 -18.04 -22.15
CA ASP A 259 20.19 -18.00 -22.44
C ASP A 259 19.92 -18.69 -23.78
N VAL A 260 19.02 -19.64 -23.82
CA VAL A 260 18.58 -20.37 -25.03
C VAL A 260 17.08 -20.15 -25.23
N ALA A 261 16.72 -19.64 -26.38
CA ALA A 261 15.33 -19.41 -26.72
C ALA A 261 14.97 -19.92 -28.10
N LEU A 262 13.79 -20.54 -28.25
CA LEU A 262 13.14 -20.76 -29.51
C LEU A 262 12.42 -19.48 -29.92
N ILE A 263 12.67 -19.02 -31.13
CA ILE A 263 12.09 -17.82 -31.71
C ILE A 263 11.34 -18.24 -32.96
N GLY A 264 10.07 -17.87 -33.05
CA GLY A 264 9.24 -18.06 -34.24
C GLY A 264 8.63 -16.75 -34.67
N LYS A 265 8.55 -16.51 -35.95
CA LYS A 265 7.85 -15.38 -36.52
C LYS A 265 7.07 -15.82 -37.74
N LYS A 266 5.79 -15.43 -37.82
CA LYS A 266 4.96 -15.59 -39.00
C LYS A 266 4.43 -14.20 -39.40
N TYR A 267 4.66 -13.82 -40.66
CA TYR A 267 4.04 -12.64 -41.22
C TYR A 267 2.61 -12.99 -41.64
N LEU A 268 1.65 -12.32 -41.01
CA LEU A 268 0.23 -12.52 -41.32
C LEU A 268 -0.21 -11.62 -42.47
N TRP A 269 0.41 -10.45 -42.59
CA TRP A 269 0.18 -9.48 -43.65
C TRP A 269 1.37 -8.54 -43.74
N SER A 270 1.79 -8.25 -44.97
CA SER A 270 2.81 -7.24 -45.23
C SER A 270 2.54 -6.54 -46.54
N LYS A 271 2.90 -5.24 -46.63
CA LYS A 271 2.89 -4.47 -47.84
C LYS A 271 4.25 -3.79 -47.95
N ASN A 272 4.86 -3.92 -49.17
CA ASN A 272 6.15 -3.31 -49.48
C ASN A 272 7.33 -3.80 -48.60
N LEU A 273 7.23 -4.97 -48.00
CA LEU A 273 8.32 -5.54 -47.22
C LEU A 273 9.22 -6.34 -48.20
N PRO A 274 10.50 -5.97 -48.38
CA PRO A 274 11.37 -6.66 -49.36
C PRO A 274 11.66 -8.08 -48.93
N LEU A 275 11.79 -8.99 -49.90
CA LEU A 275 12.18 -10.38 -49.71
C LEU A 275 11.25 -11.24 -48.85
N THR A 276 10.06 -10.75 -48.53
CA THR A 276 9.07 -11.49 -47.74
C THR A 276 7.79 -11.66 -48.57
N GLU A 277 7.42 -12.91 -48.83
CA GLU A 277 6.08 -13.22 -49.33
C GLU A 277 5.09 -13.23 -48.15
N PRO A 278 3.81 -12.84 -48.37
CA PRO A 278 2.76 -13.12 -47.41
C PRO A 278 2.76 -14.62 -47.09
N ASP A 279 2.60 -14.98 -45.81
CA ASP A 279 2.65 -16.35 -45.29
C ASP A 279 4.03 -16.93 -44.96
N ASN A 280 5.11 -16.22 -45.14
CA ASN A 280 6.43 -16.69 -44.71
C ASN A 280 6.55 -16.77 -43.19
N TRP A 281 7.15 -17.85 -42.74
CA TRP A 281 7.47 -18.05 -41.32
C TRP A 281 8.96 -18.40 -41.16
N VAL A 282 9.48 -18.04 -40.00
CA VAL A 282 10.83 -18.34 -39.57
C VAL A 282 10.78 -18.93 -38.17
N VAL A 283 11.45 -20.06 -37.97
CA VAL A 283 11.69 -20.64 -36.65
C VAL A 283 13.17 -20.86 -36.50
N GLY A 284 13.70 -20.46 -35.36
CA GLY A 284 15.12 -20.58 -35.06
C GLY A 284 15.36 -20.75 -33.55
N VAL A 285 16.54 -21.24 -33.22
CA VAL A 285 17.03 -21.28 -31.83
C VAL A 285 18.13 -20.25 -31.71
N GLY A 286 17.97 -19.33 -30.78
CA GLY A 286 18.98 -18.34 -30.41
C GLY A 286 19.67 -18.75 -29.14
N LEU A 287 21.01 -18.61 -29.08
CA LEU A 287 21.83 -18.74 -27.87
C LEU A 287 22.56 -17.44 -27.65
N GLN A 288 22.43 -16.92 -26.44
CA GLN A 288 23.16 -15.74 -25.99
C GLN A 288 23.91 -16.07 -24.70
N TRP A 289 25.23 -15.82 -24.69
CA TRP A 289 26.08 -16.05 -23.54
C TRP A 289 27.06 -14.89 -23.34
N ASN A 290 26.94 -14.19 -22.22
CA ASN A 290 27.88 -13.15 -21.83
C ASN A 290 29.04 -13.77 -21.05
N ILE A 291 30.14 -14.03 -21.75
CA ILE A 291 31.33 -14.69 -21.15
C ILE A 291 32.08 -13.72 -20.24
N PHE A 292 32.13 -12.44 -20.61
CA PHE A 292 32.82 -11.41 -19.85
C PHE A 292 32.10 -10.06 -20.01
N ASN A 293 31.87 -9.36 -18.89
CA ASN A 293 31.20 -8.05 -18.84
C ASN A 293 31.90 -7.07 -17.87
N GLY A 294 33.22 -7.12 -17.79
CA GLY A 294 34.00 -6.22 -16.95
C GLY A 294 33.72 -6.39 -15.45
N PHE A 295 33.51 -7.62 -14.97
CA PHE A 295 33.23 -7.97 -13.57
C PHE A 295 31.87 -7.45 -13.04
N SER A 296 31.01 -6.92 -13.91
CA SER A 296 29.68 -6.42 -13.53
C SER A 296 28.86 -7.45 -12.76
N ASP A 297 28.80 -8.71 -13.24
CA ASP A 297 28.01 -9.77 -12.60
C ASP A 297 28.57 -10.16 -11.24
N LYS A 298 29.90 -10.19 -11.08
CA LYS A 298 30.55 -10.41 -9.77
C LYS A 298 30.13 -9.34 -8.75
N ASN A 299 30.16 -8.08 -9.17
CA ASN A 299 29.78 -6.96 -8.30
C ASN A 299 28.27 -6.94 -7.98
N LYS A 300 27.42 -7.30 -8.94
CA LYS A 300 25.96 -7.45 -8.70
C LYS A 300 25.65 -8.56 -7.69
N ILE A 301 26.37 -9.68 -7.75
CA ILE A 301 26.24 -10.77 -6.77
C ILE A 301 26.70 -10.29 -5.39
N ALA A 302 27.82 -9.59 -5.30
CA ALA A 302 28.31 -9.02 -4.04
C ALA A 302 27.29 -8.02 -3.45
N GLN A 303 26.72 -7.15 -4.27
CA GLN A 303 25.66 -6.23 -3.91
C GLN A 303 24.41 -6.97 -3.39
N ALA A 304 23.95 -8.01 -4.11
CA ALA A 304 22.77 -8.79 -3.69
C ALA A 304 23.02 -9.52 -2.36
N LYS A 305 24.24 -10.02 -2.12
CA LYS A 305 24.62 -10.62 -0.82
C LYS A 305 24.61 -9.61 0.31
N ALA A 306 25.17 -8.41 0.11
CA ALA A 306 25.11 -7.33 1.10
C ALA A 306 23.67 -6.88 1.39
N GLN A 307 22.79 -6.81 0.37
CA GLN A 307 21.37 -6.55 0.55
C GLN A 307 20.68 -7.62 1.39
N ARG A 308 20.98 -8.91 1.15
CA ARG A 308 20.45 -10.01 1.97
C ARG A 308 20.86 -9.87 3.43
N GLU A 309 22.14 -9.57 3.70
CA GLU A 309 22.63 -9.37 5.07
C GLU A 309 21.93 -8.19 5.74
N GLY A 310 21.76 -7.07 5.03
CA GLY A 310 20.97 -5.93 5.53
C GLY A 310 19.54 -6.29 5.89
N VAL A 311 18.83 -7.04 5.03
CA VAL A 311 17.45 -7.50 5.32
C VAL A 311 17.44 -8.48 6.51
N GLU A 312 18.43 -9.33 6.68
CA GLU A 312 18.55 -10.24 7.81
C GLU A 312 18.69 -9.50 9.14
N LEU A 313 19.54 -8.48 9.20
CA LEU A 313 19.70 -7.63 10.38
C LEU A 313 18.41 -6.85 10.70
N LEU A 314 17.76 -6.30 9.68
CA LEU A 314 16.46 -5.61 9.85
C LEU A 314 15.36 -6.56 10.35
N THR A 315 15.35 -7.81 9.89
CA THR A 315 14.40 -8.82 10.36
C THR A 315 14.64 -9.14 11.83
N ALA A 316 15.90 -9.34 12.23
CA ALA A 316 16.25 -9.58 13.63
C ALA A 316 15.92 -8.39 14.54
N GLN A 317 16.07 -7.16 14.04
CA GLN A 317 15.66 -5.96 14.78
C GLN A 317 14.13 -5.90 14.90
N ALA A 318 13.38 -6.14 13.82
CA ALA A 318 11.92 -6.15 13.83
C ALA A 318 11.35 -7.17 14.82
N GLU A 319 11.96 -8.36 14.95
CA GLU A 319 11.56 -9.36 15.96
C GLU A 319 11.72 -8.85 17.40
N LYS A 320 12.78 -8.09 17.70
CA LYS A 320 12.99 -7.47 19.02
C LYS A 320 12.01 -6.34 19.28
N ASP A 321 11.77 -5.52 18.26
CA ASP A 321 10.84 -4.38 18.37
C ASP A 321 9.42 -4.86 18.65
N VAL A 322 8.98 -5.93 18.00
CA VAL A 322 7.66 -6.53 18.24
C VAL A 322 7.55 -7.12 19.64
N GLN A 323 8.58 -7.80 20.15
CA GLN A 323 8.57 -8.28 21.53
C GLN A 323 8.42 -7.12 22.53
N THR A 324 9.10 -6.01 22.26
CA THR A 324 9.00 -4.78 23.06
C THR A 324 7.61 -4.16 22.96
N LEU A 325 7.02 -4.13 21.76
CA LEU A 325 5.67 -3.61 21.52
C LEU A 325 4.61 -4.43 22.26
N VAL A 326 4.68 -5.77 22.17
CA VAL A 326 3.80 -6.68 22.92
C VAL A 326 3.92 -6.46 24.42
N LYS A 327 5.14 -6.36 24.95
CA LYS A 327 5.36 -6.07 26.37
C LYS A 327 4.75 -4.72 26.77
N LYS A 328 4.91 -3.69 25.93
CA LYS A 328 4.31 -2.35 26.17
C LYS A 328 2.79 -2.45 26.30
N HIS A 329 2.11 -3.09 25.33
CA HIS A 329 0.65 -3.23 25.36
C HIS A 329 0.20 -4.06 26.57
N TYR A 330 0.88 -5.17 26.84
CA TYR A 330 0.58 -6.02 27.99
C TYR A 330 0.68 -5.23 29.31
N THR A 331 1.80 -4.55 29.53
CA THR A 331 2.03 -3.75 30.75
C THR A 331 1.06 -2.57 30.86
N GLU A 332 0.64 -1.95 29.73
CA GLU A 332 -0.34 -0.86 29.76
C GLU A 332 -1.73 -1.37 30.20
N ILE A 333 -2.16 -2.56 29.77
CA ILE A 333 -3.42 -3.16 30.24
C ILE A 333 -3.35 -3.42 31.75
N GLU A 334 -2.25 -3.98 32.27
CA GLU A 334 -2.06 -4.22 33.70
C GLU A 334 -2.08 -2.91 34.48
N LYS A 335 -1.38 -1.90 34.02
CA LYS A 335 -1.37 -0.55 34.62
C LYS A 335 -2.77 0.05 34.69
N GLN A 336 -3.57 -0.01 33.62
CA GLN A 336 -4.93 0.51 33.61
C GLN A 336 -5.84 -0.28 34.56
N ARG A 337 -5.63 -1.59 34.73
CA ARG A 337 -6.34 -2.42 35.71
C ARG A 337 -6.04 -1.99 37.13
N GLU A 338 -4.77 -1.80 37.48
CA GLU A 338 -4.36 -1.30 38.81
C GLU A 338 -4.90 0.13 39.08
N GLN A 339 -4.85 0.98 38.04
CA GLN A 339 -5.41 2.32 38.13
C GLN A 339 -6.93 2.30 38.37
N LEU A 340 -7.67 1.43 37.69
CA LEU A 340 -9.11 1.27 37.88
C LEU A 340 -9.44 0.85 39.33
N GLN A 341 -8.68 -0.10 39.88
CA GLN A 341 -8.85 -0.54 41.27
C GLN A 341 -8.65 0.63 42.26
N SER A 342 -7.60 1.43 42.10
CA SER A 342 -7.36 2.61 42.94
C SER A 342 -8.43 3.68 42.77
N LEU A 343 -8.95 3.84 41.53
CA LEU A 343 -10.06 4.78 41.26
C LEU A 343 -11.38 4.35 41.91
N GLN A 344 -11.62 3.04 42.08
CA GLN A 344 -12.81 2.53 42.79
C GLN A 344 -12.80 2.95 44.27
N GLU A 345 -11.68 2.89 44.96
CA GLU A 345 -11.53 3.38 46.33
C GLU A 345 -11.77 4.91 46.39
N SER A 346 -11.20 5.64 45.40
CA SER A 346 -11.41 7.10 45.31
C SER A 346 -12.87 7.44 45.02
N LEU A 347 -13.60 6.59 44.30
CA LEU A 347 -15.01 6.78 43.97
C LEU A 347 -15.90 6.62 45.19
N GLU A 348 -15.63 5.67 46.09
CA GLU A 348 -16.32 5.50 47.34
C GLU A 348 -16.12 6.72 48.26
N PHE A 349 -14.87 7.19 48.37
CA PHE A 349 -14.58 8.43 49.10
C PHE A 349 -15.31 9.63 48.50
N ALA A 350 -15.29 9.83 47.19
CA ALA A 350 -15.93 10.94 46.51
C ALA A 350 -17.46 10.97 46.75
N ARG A 351 -18.11 9.80 46.72
CA ARG A 351 -19.55 9.68 47.03
C ARG A 351 -19.86 10.08 48.45
N GLU A 352 -19.07 9.62 49.38
CA GLU A 352 -19.26 9.99 50.81
C GLU A 352 -18.98 11.48 51.03
N LEU A 353 -17.97 12.05 50.41
CA LEU A 353 -17.67 13.48 50.48
C LEU A 353 -18.86 14.32 50.01
N VAL A 354 -19.49 13.97 48.89
CA VAL A 354 -20.70 14.64 48.37
C VAL A 354 -21.83 14.55 49.38
N ARG A 355 -22.04 13.39 50.00
CA ARG A 355 -23.07 13.19 51.01
C ARG A 355 -22.85 14.10 52.23
N VAL A 356 -21.61 14.09 52.77
CA VAL A 356 -21.24 14.90 53.97
C VAL A 356 -21.34 16.40 53.68
N ARG A 357 -20.85 16.88 52.54
CA ARG A 357 -20.92 18.30 52.16
C ARG A 357 -22.35 18.80 51.98
N ASN A 358 -23.23 17.99 51.36
CA ASN A 358 -24.65 18.35 51.25
C ASN A 358 -25.34 18.45 52.63
N GLN A 359 -25.04 17.51 53.55
CA GLN A 359 -25.58 17.55 54.89
C GLN A 359 -25.06 18.80 55.68
N ALA A 360 -23.74 19.01 55.65
CA ALA A 360 -23.13 20.16 56.31
C ALA A 360 -23.67 21.49 55.77
N PHE A 361 -23.94 21.61 54.47
CA PHE A 361 -24.57 22.79 53.90
C PHE A 361 -25.97 23.04 54.43
N SER A 362 -26.79 21.99 54.59
CA SER A 362 -28.14 22.11 55.14
C SER A 362 -28.13 22.55 56.61
N GLU A 363 -27.04 22.32 57.32
CA GLU A 363 -26.81 22.71 58.71
C GLU A 363 -26.06 24.07 58.83
N GLY A 364 -25.74 24.73 57.70
CA GLY A 364 -25.00 26.00 57.66
C GLY A 364 -23.49 25.86 57.96
N LEU A 365 -22.94 24.65 57.94
CA LEU A 365 -21.55 24.34 58.28
C LEU A 365 -20.63 24.19 57.04
N SER A 366 -21.17 24.30 55.82
CA SER A 366 -20.42 24.22 54.56
C SER A 366 -20.96 25.26 53.58
N SER A 367 -20.14 25.69 52.61
CA SER A 367 -20.53 26.63 51.56
C SER A 367 -21.08 25.94 50.33
N SER A 368 -21.81 26.68 49.50
CA SER A 368 -22.23 26.18 48.15
C SER A 368 -21.03 25.82 47.27
N THR A 369 -19.89 26.48 47.47
CA THR A 369 -18.64 26.14 46.75
C THR A 369 -18.12 24.80 47.16
N ASP A 370 -18.13 24.45 48.46
CA ASP A 370 -17.70 23.12 48.94
C ASP A 370 -18.54 21.99 48.36
N VAL A 371 -19.87 22.21 48.25
CA VAL A 371 -20.79 21.26 47.64
C VAL A 371 -20.53 21.12 46.15
N ALA A 372 -20.30 22.22 45.44
CA ALA A 372 -19.99 22.20 44.01
C ALA A 372 -18.66 21.48 43.73
N ASP A 373 -17.62 21.78 44.53
CA ASP A 373 -16.30 21.13 44.38
C ASP A 373 -16.36 19.61 44.61
N ALA A 374 -17.11 19.19 45.64
CA ALA A 374 -17.31 17.76 45.91
C ALA A 374 -18.02 17.06 44.76
N ASN A 375 -19.04 17.67 44.15
CA ASN A 375 -19.72 17.11 42.98
C ASN A 375 -18.84 17.09 41.73
N LEU A 376 -18.03 18.12 41.50
CA LEU A 376 -17.03 18.11 40.40
C LEU A 376 -15.99 17.04 40.59
N TYR A 377 -15.51 16.86 41.84
CA TYR A 377 -14.57 15.77 42.14
C TYR A 377 -15.17 14.42 41.88
N LEU A 378 -16.40 14.11 42.35
CA LEU A 378 -17.10 12.86 42.07
C LEU A 378 -17.22 12.59 40.56
N ALA A 379 -17.73 13.58 39.81
CA ALA A 379 -17.87 13.47 38.36
C ALA A 379 -16.51 13.21 37.67
N SER A 380 -15.44 13.85 38.12
CA SER A 380 -14.08 13.65 37.57
C SER A 380 -13.57 12.23 37.82
N ILE A 381 -13.81 11.64 38.97
CA ILE A 381 -13.40 10.26 39.30
C ILE A 381 -14.23 9.26 38.49
N GLU A 382 -15.55 9.43 38.38
CA GLU A 382 -16.41 8.56 37.55
C GLU A 382 -15.94 8.57 36.08
N ILE A 383 -15.62 9.73 35.50
CA ILE A 383 -15.10 9.83 34.13
C ILE A 383 -13.73 9.12 34.01
N LYS A 384 -12.83 9.28 35.00
CA LYS A 384 -11.53 8.59 35.00
C LYS A 384 -11.66 7.07 35.05
N CYS A 385 -12.68 6.53 35.74
CA CYS A 385 -12.96 5.09 35.69
C CYS A 385 -13.32 4.64 34.27
N TYR A 386 -14.21 5.36 33.60
CA TYR A 386 -14.55 5.03 32.21
C TYR A 386 -13.37 5.22 31.23
N GLN A 387 -12.51 6.23 31.45
CA GLN A 387 -11.27 6.39 30.70
C GLN A 387 -10.31 5.21 30.86
N ALA A 388 -10.15 4.69 32.08
CA ALA A 388 -9.31 3.52 32.32
C ALA A 388 -9.86 2.26 31.62
N LEU A 389 -11.18 2.05 31.62
CA LEU A 389 -11.82 0.96 30.87
C LEU A 389 -11.59 1.13 29.35
N PHE A 390 -11.81 2.33 28.82
CA PHE A 390 -11.59 2.62 27.42
C PHE A 390 -10.13 2.38 26.98
N GLU A 391 -9.15 2.82 27.79
CA GLU A 391 -7.74 2.58 27.49
C GLU A 391 -7.40 1.05 27.51
N MET A 392 -7.99 0.29 28.42
CA MET A 392 -7.85 -1.17 28.43
C MET A 392 -8.41 -1.80 27.16
N ASP A 393 -9.62 -1.41 26.75
CA ASP A 393 -10.30 -1.94 25.55
C ASP A 393 -9.52 -1.62 24.28
N LYS A 394 -9.03 -0.37 24.15
CA LYS A 394 -8.19 0.08 23.03
C LYS A 394 -6.87 -0.68 22.96
N VAL A 395 -6.15 -0.76 24.08
CA VAL A 395 -4.83 -1.44 24.13
C VAL A 395 -4.97 -2.93 23.95
N LEU A 396 -6.08 -3.54 24.39
CA LEU A 396 -6.39 -4.94 24.07
C LEU A 396 -6.50 -5.16 22.56
N ALA A 397 -7.23 -4.30 21.86
CA ALA A 397 -7.34 -4.39 20.41
C ALA A 397 -5.96 -4.31 19.72
N GLN A 398 -5.10 -3.40 20.17
CA GLN A 398 -3.74 -3.23 19.67
C GLN A 398 -2.82 -4.42 20.00
N LEU A 399 -2.98 -5.02 21.20
CA LEU A 399 -2.25 -6.24 21.58
C LEU A 399 -2.63 -7.40 20.66
N LEU A 400 -3.93 -7.62 20.46
CA LEU A 400 -4.44 -8.70 19.61
C LEU A 400 -4.08 -8.49 18.14
N GLU A 401 -4.12 -7.25 17.64
CA GLU A 401 -3.62 -6.89 16.31
C GLU A 401 -2.14 -7.28 16.14
N THR A 402 -1.31 -6.91 17.12
CA THR A 402 0.13 -7.23 17.10
C THR A 402 0.38 -8.74 17.16
N CYS A 403 -0.50 -9.49 17.79
CA CYS A 403 -0.40 -10.95 17.90
C CYS A 403 -1.06 -11.70 16.73
N GLY A 404 -1.76 -11.00 15.81
CA GLY A 404 -2.56 -11.63 14.76
C GLY A 404 -3.80 -12.34 15.28
N LEU A 405 -4.32 -11.90 16.43
CA LEU A 405 -5.46 -12.48 17.14
C LEU A 405 -6.68 -11.56 17.17
N SER A 406 -6.79 -10.59 16.24
CA SER A 406 -7.85 -9.58 16.23
C SER A 406 -9.26 -10.20 16.26
N GLY A 407 -9.45 -11.36 15.64
CA GLY A 407 -10.73 -12.09 15.66
C GLY A 407 -11.13 -12.65 17.03
N GLU A 408 -10.21 -12.71 17.99
CA GLU A 408 -10.48 -13.22 19.35
C GLU A 408 -10.90 -12.12 20.33
N TYR A 409 -11.03 -10.86 19.88
CA TYR A 409 -11.32 -9.71 20.73
C TYR A 409 -12.54 -9.94 21.65
N ALA A 410 -13.61 -10.49 21.10
CA ALA A 410 -14.85 -10.77 21.85
C ALA A 410 -14.66 -11.78 23.02
N ASN A 411 -13.65 -12.64 22.97
CA ASN A 411 -13.36 -13.64 24.02
C ASN A 411 -12.87 -13.00 25.32
N TYR A 412 -12.36 -11.77 25.25
CA TYR A 412 -11.81 -11.02 26.38
C TYR A 412 -12.83 -10.12 27.06
N MET A 413 -14.04 -10.00 26.48
CA MET A 413 -15.13 -9.30 27.13
C MET A 413 -15.61 -10.10 28.34
N LYS A 414 -15.41 -9.56 29.55
CA LYS A 414 -15.96 -10.15 30.77
C LYS A 414 -17.48 -10.03 30.69
N LYS A 415 -18.18 -11.18 30.72
CA LYS A 415 -19.62 -11.26 30.72
C LYS A 415 -20.20 -10.79 32.06
#